data_6cb8e26dadf0ed499684abdcbaad4759
#
_entry.id   6cb8e26dadf0ed499684abdcbaad4759
#
_cell.length_a   1.000
_cell.length_b   1.000
_cell.length_c   1.000
_cell.angle_alpha   90.00
_cell.angle_beta   90.00
_cell.angle_gamma   90.00
#
_symmetry.space_group_name_H-M   'P 1'
#
loop_
_entity.id
_entity.type
_entity.pdbx_description
1 polymer ?
#
loop_
_entity_poly.entity_id
_entity_poly.type
_entity_poly.pdbx_seq_one_letter_code
_entity_poly.pdbx_strand_id
1 'polypeptide(L)'
;KIMIVMVKTSPDAHPSKQQSQILVPKDTPGVQILEGMQVFGHDHAPHGHMHIKFDNVRVPKENILLGEGRGFEISQVRLGPGRIHHCMRTIGKAEVALELMVKRAGTREAFGKPIAKLGGNLEIISRARIEINAMRLAVLQAAKAMDVLGNKEARVYVSAIKAMVPEKACK
;
A
#
# COMPACT_ATOMS: atom_id res chain seq x y z
N LYS A 1 -5.15 23.90 0.92
CA LYS A 1 -4.58 22.55 0.89
C LYS A 1 -3.19 22.60 0.24
N ILE A 2 -2.32 21.63 0.55
CA ILE A 2 -0.93 21.60 0.09
C ILE A 2 -0.64 20.23 -0.54
N MET A 3 0.23 20.20 -1.53
CA MET A 3 0.71 18.99 -2.20
C MET A 3 2.19 18.78 -1.88
N ILE A 4 2.61 17.52 -1.77
CA ILE A 4 4.02 17.12 -1.78
C ILE A 4 4.30 16.61 -3.19
N VAL A 5 5.11 17.35 -3.94
CA VAL A 5 5.37 17.05 -5.35
C VAL A 5 6.79 16.49 -5.50
N MET A 6 6.90 15.32 -6.11
CA MET A 6 8.19 14.74 -6.48
C MET A 6 8.63 15.36 -7.82
N VAL A 7 9.75 16.04 -7.83
CA VAL A 7 10.29 16.72 -9.02
C VAL A 7 11.69 16.23 -9.33
N LYS A 8 12.06 16.21 -10.60
CA LYS A 8 13.41 15.90 -11.05
C LYS A 8 14.23 17.19 -11.08
N THR A 9 15.12 17.36 -10.11
CA THR A 9 15.96 18.57 -9.97
C THR A 9 17.35 18.41 -10.55
N SER A 10 17.90 17.21 -10.56
CA SER A 10 19.28 16.92 -10.98
C SER A 10 19.34 15.70 -11.91
N PRO A 11 18.93 15.83 -13.20
CA PRO A 11 18.80 14.69 -14.13
C PRO A 11 20.08 13.88 -14.30
N ASP A 12 21.24 14.53 -14.26
CA ASP A 12 22.55 13.91 -14.48
C ASP A 12 23.18 13.32 -13.23
N ALA A 13 22.54 13.46 -12.08
CA ALA A 13 23.00 12.89 -10.83
C ALA A 13 22.74 11.37 -10.78
N HIS A 14 23.34 10.69 -9.79
CA HIS A 14 23.04 9.28 -9.53
C HIS A 14 21.53 9.08 -9.36
N PRO A 15 20.92 7.99 -9.89
CA PRO A 15 19.46 7.78 -9.89
C PRO A 15 18.73 8.03 -8.57
N SER A 16 19.36 7.71 -7.44
CA SER A 16 18.81 7.96 -6.10
C SER A 16 18.85 9.43 -5.65
N LYS A 17 19.50 10.32 -6.42
CA LYS A 17 19.68 11.75 -6.11
C LYS A 17 19.10 12.69 -7.16
N GLN A 18 18.37 12.15 -8.13
CA GLN A 18 17.79 12.95 -9.21
C GLN A 18 16.55 13.74 -8.78
N GLN A 19 15.85 13.27 -7.75
CA GLN A 19 14.57 13.84 -7.35
C GLN A 19 14.64 14.56 -6.01
N SER A 20 13.81 15.58 -5.91
CA SER A 20 13.53 16.33 -4.68
C SER A 20 12.03 16.30 -4.39
N GLN A 21 11.63 16.51 -3.15
CA GLN A 21 10.24 16.71 -2.78
C GLN A 21 10.01 18.16 -2.39
N ILE A 22 8.98 18.77 -2.95
CA ILE A 22 8.66 20.20 -2.79
C ILE A 22 7.21 20.34 -2.34
N LEU A 23 6.99 21.22 -1.36
CA LEU A 23 5.66 21.63 -0.94
C LEU A 23 5.09 22.65 -1.91
N VAL A 24 3.95 22.34 -2.50
CA VAL A 24 3.24 23.23 -3.43
C VAL A 24 1.82 23.46 -2.91
N PRO A 25 1.48 24.72 -2.51
CA PRO A 25 0.10 25.07 -2.20
C PRO A 25 -0.79 24.87 -3.43
N LYS A 26 -2.01 24.36 -3.23
CA LYS A 26 -2.95 24.06 -4.33
C LYS A 26 -3.25 25.29 -5.20
N ASP A 27 -3.33 26.45 -4.57
CA ASP A 27 -3.75 27.70 -5.21
C ASP A 27 -2.56 28.51 -5.78
N THR A 28 -1.38 27.87 -5.90
CA THR A 28 -0.20 28.49 -6.52
C THR A 28 -0.45 28.70 -8.01
N PRO A 29 -0.17 29.90 -8.56
CA PRO A 29 -0.30 30.16 -9.99
C PRO A 29 0.42 29.11 -10.84
N GLY A 30 -0.24 28.63 -11.88
CA GLY A 30 0.27 27.56 -12.77
C GLY A 30 -0.10 26.15 -12.35
N VAL A 31 -0.70 25.93 -11.18
CA VAL A 31 -1.26 24.63 -10.78
C VAL A 31 -2.64 24.47 -11.39
N GLN A 32 -2.82 23.44 -12.21
CA GLN A 32 -4.09 23.13 -12.88
C GLN A 32 -4.52 21.71 -12.49
N ILE A 33 -5.67 21.58 -11.85
CA ILE A 33 -6.31 20.29 -11.61
C ILE A 33 -7.23 20.02 -12.79
N LEU A 34 -6.91 19.02 -13.61
CA LEU A 34 -7.59 18.74 -14.87
C LEU A 34 -8.81 17.86 -14.67
N GLU A 35 -8.59 16.60 -14.26
CA GLU A 35 -9.64 15.60 -14.17
C GLU A 35 -9.38 14.59 -13.06
N GLY A 36 -10.43 13.90 -12.62
CA GLY A 36 -10.34 12.73 -11.76
C GLY A 36 -9.99 11.48 -12.57
N MET A 37 -8.91 10.82 -12.19
CA MET A 37 -8.47 9.58 -12.84
C MET A 37 -9.27 8.39 -12.32
N GLN A 38 -9.65 7.49 -13.23
CA GLN A 38 -10.37 6.27 -12.90
C GLN A 38 -9.46 5.05 -12.89
N VAL A 39 -9.74 4.11 -11.99
CA VAL A 39 -9.12 2.78 -11.95
C VAL A 39 -10.21 1.73 -12.04
N PHE A 40 -10.20 0.92 -13.08
CA PHE A 40 -11.27 -0.05 -13.39
C PHE A 40 -12.69 0.53 -13.36
N GLY A 41 -12.85 1.76 -13.87
CA GLY A 41 -14.12 2.48 -13.90
C GLY A 41 -14.53 3.17 -12.59
N HIS A 42 -13.71 3.14 -11.57
CA HIS A 42 -13.94 3.80 -10.28
C HIS A 42 -13.03 5.01 -10.10
N ASP A 43 -13.60 6.16 -9.77
CA ASP A 43 -12.87 7.41 -9.48
C ASP A 43 -12.42 7.53 -8.03
N HIS A 44 -12.85 6.62 -7.16
CA HIS A 44 -12.57 6.60 -5.71
C HIS A 44 -13.00 7.88 -4.97
N ALA A 45 -13.99 8.62 -5.48
CA ALA A 45 -14.53 9.79 -4.78
C ALA A 45 -14.98 9.43 -3.34
N PRO A 46 -14.84 10.35 -2.35
CA PRO A 46 -14.34 11.72 -2.43
C PRO A 46 -12.81 11.86 -2.40
N HIS A 47 -12.07 10.76 -2.28
CA HIS A 47 -10.60 10.80 -2.15
C HIS A 47 -9.89 10.84 -3.50
N GLY A 48 -10.16 9.97 -4.39
CA GLY A 48 -9.70 9.92 -5.78
C GLY A 48 -8.23 10.28 -6.05
N HIS A 49 -7.89 10.20 -7.33
CA HIS A 49 -6.58 10.61 -7.84
C HIS A 49 -6.81 11.59 -8.98
N MET A 50 -6.12 12.72 -8.96
CA MET A 50 -6.31 13.78 -9.94
C MET A 50 -5.14 13.85 -10.91
N HIS A 51 -5.45 14.11 -12.18
CA HIS A 51 -4.46 14.53 -13.16
C HIS A 51 -4.18 16.01 -12.92
N ILE A 52 -2.92 16.33 -12.58
CA ILE A 52 -2.51 17.69 -12.24
C ILE A 52 -1.41 18.12 -13.20
N LYS A 53 -1.58 19.28 -13.80
CA LYS A 53 -0.55 19.95 -14.60
C LYS A 53 0.09 21.08 -13.81
N PHE A 54 1.41 21.14 -13.85
CA PHE A 54 2.22 22.22 -13.28
C PHE A 54 2.83 23.01 -14.45
N ASP A 55 2.40 24.25 -14.63
CA ASP A 55 2.84 25.10 -15.73
C ASP A 55 3.56 26.32 -15.16
N ASN A 56 4.88 26.32 -15.28
CA ASN A 56 5.75 27.39 -14.75
C ASN A 56 5.46 27.78 -13.29
N VAL A 57 5.13 26.79 -12.46
CA VAL A 57 4.81 26.99 -11.03
C VAL A 57 6.08 27.39 -10.27
N ARG A 58 5.97 28.48 -9.52
CA ARG A 58 7.07 29.00 -8.69
C ARG A 58 6.68 28.94 -7.22
N VAL A 59 7.56 28.38 -6.40
CA VAL A 59 7.42 28.30 -4.94
C VAL A 59 8.73 28.74 -4.26
N PRO A 60 8.69 29.20 -3.01
CA PRO A 60 9.88 29.50 -2.24
C PRO A 60 10.83 28.32 -2.16
N LYS A 61 12.14 28.56 -2.15
CA LYS A 61 13.18 27.53 -2.04
C LYS A 61 13.07 26.73 -0.74
N GLU A 62 12.58 27.35 0.30
CA GLU A 62 12.36 26.77 1.63
C GLU A 62 11.31 25.66 1.63
N ASN A 63 10.50 25.58 0.56
CA ASN A 63 9.52 24.51 0.38
C ASN A 63 10.16 23.15 0.00
N ILE A 64 11.45 23.11 -0.29
CA ILE A 64 12.19 21.85 -0.55
C ILE A 64 12.36 21.09 0.79
N LEU A 65 11.87 19.85 0.81
CA LEU A 65 11.98 18.99 1.99
C LEU A 65 13.38 18.37 2.09
N LEU A 66 14.03 18.50 3.24
CA LEU A 66 15.36 17.97 3.57
C LEU A 66 16.51 18.42 2.64
N GLY A 67 16.24 19.20 1.60
CA GLY A 67 17.22 19.64 0.62
C GLY A 67 17.12 18.91 -0.74
N GLU A 68 17.84 19.47 -1.72
CA GLU A 68 17.86 19.00 -3.09
C GLU A 68 18.44 17.58 -3.22
N GLY A 69 17.87 16.77 -4.11
CA GLY A 69 18.33 15.40 -4.38
C GLY A 69 17.97 14.36 -3.32
N ARG A 70 17.19 14.72 -2.29
CA ARG A 70 16.81 13.81 -1.20
C ARG A 70 15.39 13.25 -1.30
N GLY A 71 14.72 13.45 -2.41
CA GLY A 71 13.35 12.97 -2.62
C GLY A 71 13.21 11.45 -2.52
N PHE A 72 14.15 10.69 -3.05
CA PHE A 72 14.17 9.23 -2.94
C PHE A 72 14.32 8.76 -1.49
N GLU A 73 15.24 9.38 -0.73
CA GLU A 73 15.44 9.10 0.69
C GLU A 73 14.17 9.29 1.50
N ILE A 74 13.50 10.44 1.33
CA ILE A 74 12.22 10.74 2.00
C ILE A 74 11.18 9.67 1.67
N SER A 75 11.08 9.27 0.40
CA SER A 75 10.15 8.24 -0.03
C SER A 75 10.42 6.88 0.62
N GLN A 76 11.68 6.47 0.76
CA GLN A 76 12.04 5.19 1.38
C GLN A 76 11.69 5.15 2.86
N VAL A 77 11.89 6.24 3.59
CA VAL A 77 11.49 6.33 5.01
C VAL A 77 9.99 6.13 5.18
N ARG A 78 9.17 6.69 4.28
CA ARG A 78 7.72 6.56 4.31
C ARG A 78 7.24 5.17 3.85
N LEU A 79 7.89 4.57 2.85
CA LEU A 79 7.45 3.31 2.26
C LEU A 79 7.63 2.10 3.17
N GLY A 80 8.60 2.11 4.08
CA GLY A 80 8.80 1.05 5.06
C GLY A 80 7.54 0.76 5.89
N PRO A 81 7.08 1.70 6.72
CA PRO A 81 5.83 1.56 7.49
C PRO A 81 4.60 1.35 6.59
N GLY A 82 4.54 2.01 5.43
CA GLY A 82 3.47 1.85 4.46
C GLY A 82 3.30 0.41 3.96
N ARG A 83 4.39 -0.33 3.77
CA ARG A 83 4.35 -1.76 3.38
C ARG A 83 3.74 -2.63 4.47
N ILE A 84 4.08 -2.40 5.74
CA ILE A 84 3.47 -3.10 6.89
C ILE A 84 1.97 -2.83 6.93
N HIS A 85 1.55 -1.56 6.82
CA HIS A 85 0.15 -1.17 6.79
C HIS A 85 -0.62 -1.84 5.64
N HIS A 86 -0.06 -1.88 4.43
CA HIS A 86 -0.69 -2.57 3.31
C HIS A 86 -0.86 -4.07 3.55
N CYS A 87 0.15 -4.74 4.11
CA CYS A 87 0.05 -6.16 4.46
C CYS A 87 -1.05 -6.41 5.51
N MET A 88 -1.13 -5.59 6.56
CA MET A 88 -2.15 -5.75 7.58
C MET A 88 -3.57 -5.52 7.05
N ARG A 89 -3.77 -4.52 6.18
CA ARG A 89 -5.06 -4.30 5.49
C ARG A 89 -5.45 -5.50 4.61
N THR A 90 -4.49 -6.08 3.93
CA THR A 90 -4.73 -7.27 3.09
C THR A 90 -5.17 -8.46 3.94
N ILE A 91 -4.55 -8.67 5.09
CA ILE A 91 -4.95 -9.69 6.07
C ILE A 91 -6.39 -9.45 6.55
N GLY A 92 -6.76 -8.20 6.86
CA GLY A 92 -8.13 -7.87 7.24
C GLY A 92 -9.16 -8.21 6.15
N LYS A 93 -8.83 -8.00 4.89
CA LYS A 93 -9.69 -8.42 3.75
C LYS A 93 -9.78 -9.95 3.65
N ALA A 94 -8.66 -10.65 3.85
CA ALA A 94 -8.65 -12.12 3.84
C ALA A 94 -9.48 -12.71 4.98
N GLU A 95 -9.50 -12.08 6.17
CA GLU A 95 -10.39 -12.49 7.28
C GLU A 95 -11.86 -12.41 6.87
N VAL A 96 -12.29 -11.27 6.33
CA VAL A 96 -13.68 -11.10 5.88
C VAL A 96 -14.03 -12.09 4.78
N ALA A 97 -13.11 -12.33 3.84
CA ALA A 97 -13.32 -13.32 2.78
C ALA A 97 -13.51 -14.72 3.35
N LEU A 98 -12.68 -15.12 4.33
CA LEU A 98 -12.79 -16.42 5.00
C LEU A 98 -14.12 -16.55 5.77
N GLU A 99 -14.56 -15.51 6.49
CA GLU A 99 -15.85 -15.50 7.18
C GLU A 99 -17.00 -15.71 6.20
N LEU A 100 -17.01 -15.00 5.07
CA LEU A 100 -18.01 -15.17 4.03
C LEU A 100 -17.97 -16.55 3.39
N MET A 101 -16.77 -17.10 3.18
CA MET A 101 -16.57 -18.45 2.65
C MET A 101 -17.14 -19.50 3.61
N VAL A 102 -16.85 -19.40 4.90
CA VAL A 102 -17.38 -20.32 5.94
C VAL A 102 -18.90 -20.23 5.98
N LYS A 103 -19.46 -19.02 6.02
CA LYS A 103 -20.91 -18.81 6.01
C LYS A 103 -21.53 -19.45 4.77
N ARG A 104 -20.98 -19.18 3.59
CA ARG A 104 -21.48 -19.74 2.32
C ARG A 104 -21.39 -21.25 2.30
N ALA A 105 -20.27 -21.82 2.73
CA ALA A 105 -20.06 -23.26 2.75
C ALA A 105 -21.06 -24.00 3.68
N GLY A 106 -21.45 -23.37 4.79
CA GLY A 106 -22.43 -23.92 5.73
C GLY A 106 -23.88 -23.79 5.29
N THR A 107 -24.23 -22.75 4.50
CA THR A 107 -25.61 -22.45 4.12
C THR A 107 -26.00 -22.91 2.72
N ARG A 108 -25.05 -22.98 1.78
CA ARG A 108 -25.32 -23.46 0.43
C ARG A 108 -25.39 -24.98 0.39
N GLU A 109 -26.48 -25.53 -0.10
CA GLU A 109 -26.65 -26.96 -0.31
C GLU A 109 -26.45 -27.34 -1.77
N ALA A 110 -25.83 -28.49 -1.99
CA ALA A 110 -25.76 -29.21 -3.27
C ALA A 110 -25.70 -30.70 -3.00
N PHE A 111 -26.32 -31.49 -3.85
CA PHE A 111 -26.44 -32.97 -3.70
C PHE A 111 -26.98 -33.37 -2.32
N GLY A 112 -27.98 -32.63 -1.80
CA GLY A 112 -28.67 -32.90 -0.55
C GLY A 112 -27.89 -32.65 0.75
N LYS A 113 -26.80 -31.86 0.68
CA LYS A 113 -26.00 -31.50 1.86
C LYS A 113 -25.27 -30.17 1.68
N PRO A 114 -24.89 -29.48 2.79
CA PRO A 114 -24.06 -28.30 2.74
C PRO A 114 -22.76 -28.53 1.98
N ILE A 115 -22.34 -27.54 1.15
CA ILE A 115 -21.10 -27.68 0.36
C ILE A 115 -19.84 -27.81 1.22
N ALA A 116 -19.88 -27.38 2.48
CA ALA A 116 -18.81 -27.67 3.46
C ALA A 116 -18.50 -29.17 3.60
N LYS A 117 -19.50 -30.02 3.36
CA LYS A 117 -19.37 -31.49 3.44
C LYS A 117 -18.98 -32.13 2.11
N LEU A 118 -18.68 -31.34 1.08
CA LEU A 118 -18.32 -31.82 -0.25
C LEU A 118 -16.81 -31.65 -0.49
N GLY A 119 -16.15 -32.78 -0.82
CA GLY A 119 -14.75 -32.80 -1.24
C GLY A 119 -13.79 -32.06 -0.30
N GLY A 120 -12.84 -31.33 -0.86
CA GLY A 120 -11.79 -30.63 -0.13
C GLY A 120 -12.16 -29.25 0.46
N ASN A 121 -13.46 -28.88 0.49
CA ASN A 121 -13.85 -27.53 0.94
C ASN A 121 -13.42 -27.23 2.39
N LEU A 122 -13.49 -28.19 3.31
CA LEU A 122 -13.01 -28.02 4.68
C LEU A 122 -11.49 -27.86 4.73
N GLU A 123 -10.76 -28.56 3.87
CA GLU A 123 -9.31 -28.45 3.77
C GLU A 123 -8.92 -27.04 3.31
N ILE A 124 -9.57 -26.50 2.28
CA ILE A 124 -9.35 -25.15 1.78
C ILE A 124 -9.59 -24.11 2.88
N ILE A 125 -10.70 -24.21 3.62
CA ILE A 125 -11.04 -23.34 4.74
C ILE A 125 -9.96 -23.41 5.83
N SER A 126 -9.54 -24.62 6.18
CA SER A 126 -8.52 -24.85 7.22
C SER A 126 -7.16 -24.27 6.81
N ARG A 127 -6.74 -24.48 5.57
CA ARG A 127 -5.50 -23.91 5.04
C ARG A 127 -5.55 -22.39 5.02
N ALA A 128 -6.65 -21.78 4.56
CA ALA A 128 -6.82 -20.33 4.58
C ALA A 128 -6.69 -19.77 6.00
N ARG A 129 -7.31 -20.39 7.01
CA ARG A 129 -7.16 -19.99 8.43
C ARG A 129 -5.71 -20.06 8.90
N ILE A 130 -5.01 -21.15 8.62
CA ILE A 130 -3.60 -21.32 8.99
C ILE A 130 -2.73 -20.24 8.35
N GLU A 131 -2.91 -20.00 7.05
CA GLU A 131 -2.12 -19.01 6.31
C GLU A 131 -2.40 -17.59 6.79
N ILE A 132 -3.65 -17.22 7.06
CA ILE A 132 -4.01 -15.90 7.61
C ILE A 132 -3.35 -15.67 8.96
N ASN A 133 -3.36 -16.67 9.85
CA ASN A 133 -2.70 -16.57 11.15
C ASN A 133 -1.18 -16.41 11.01
N ALA A 134 -0.55 -17.20 10.14
CA ALA A 134 0.89 -17.11 9.88
C ALA A 134 1.28 -15.73 9.29
N MET A 135 0.51 -15.23 8.33
CA MET A 135 0.71 -13.89 7.76
C MET A 135 0.61 -12.80 8.83
N ARG A 136 -0.39 -12.88 9.72
CA ARG A 136 -0.58 -11.91 10.81
C ARG A 136 0.61 -11.89 11.75
N LEU A 137 1.08 -13.04 12.20
CA LEU A 137 2.24 -13.14 13.09
C LEU A 137 3.51 -12.58 12.44
N ALA A 138 3.74 -12.89 11.16
CA ALA A 138 4.87 -12.34 10.41
C ALA A 138 4.81 -10.82 10.28
N VAL A 139 3.62 -10.24 10.03
CA VAL A 139 3.45 -8.79 9.94
C VAL A 139 3.64 -8.11 11.29
N LEU A 140 3.13 -8.70 12.38
CA LEU A 140 3.38 -8.22 13.74
C LEU A 140 4.87 -8.25 14.10
N GLN A 141 5.57 -9.32 13.70
CA GLN A 141 7.03 -9.40 13.87
C GLN A 141 7.76 -8.31 13.10
N ALA A 142 7.35 -8.02 11.86
CA ALA A 142 7.94 -6.95 11.06
C ALA A 142 7.66 -5.56 11.67
N ALA A 143 6.47 -5.34 12.21
CA ALA A 143 6.11 -4.12 12.91
C ALA A 143 6.99 -3.93 14.17
N LYS A 144 7.12 -4.97 15.00
CA LYS A 144 8.00 -4.96 16.18
C LYS A 144 9.47 -4.70 15.79
N ALA A 145 9.94 -5.32 14.71
CA ALA A 145 11.30 -5.08 14.22
C ALA A 145 11.47 -3.61 13.79
N MET A 146 10.47 -3.01 13.17
CA MET A 146 10.46 -1.58 12.80
C MET A 146 10.56 -0.67 14.02
N ASP A 147 9.80 -0.97 15.08
CA ASP A 147 9.80 -0.17 16.31
C ASP A 147 11.11 -0.27 17.08
N VAL A 148 11.71 -1.47 17.11
CA VAL A 148 12.93 -1.74 17.92
C VAL A 148 14.22 -1.41 17.18
N LEU A 149 14.31 -1.79 15.89
CA LEU A 149 15.54 -1.70 15.09
C LEU A 149 15.55 -0.47 14.16
N GLY A 150 14.40 0.15 13.94
CA GLY A 150 14.24 1.23 12.96
C GLY A 150 14.11 0.76 11.53
N ASN A 151 13.75 1.70 10.64
CA ASN A 151 13.36 1.43 9.26
C ASN A 151 14.47 0.74 8.43
N LYS A 152 15.72 1.12 8.63
CA LYS A 152 16.85 0.59 7.85
C LYS A 152 17.10 -0.89 8.14
N GLU A 153 17.16 -1.26 9.40
CA GLU A 153 17.48 -2.64 9.83
C GLU A 153 16.25 -3.56 9.70
N ALA A 154 15.03 -3.03 9.88
CA ALA A 154 13.80 -3.79 9.70
C ALA A 154 13.47 -4.11 8.23
N ARG A 155 14.21 -3.56 7.25
CA ARG A 155 13.90 -3.72 5.82
C ARG A 155 13.78 -5.17 5.34
N VAL A 156 14.53 -6.10 5.92
CA VAL A 156 14.47 -7.52 5.57
C VAL A 156 13.12 -8.11 5.95
N TYR A 157 12.66 -7.85 7.17
CA TYR A 157 11.33 -8.27 7.65
C TYR A 157 10.22 -7.68 6.79
N VAL A 158 10.31 -6.37 6.49
CA VAL A 158 9.34 -5.67 5.64
C VAL A 158 9.31 -6.23 4.22
N SER A 159 10.44 -6.57 3.66
CA SER A 159 10.53 -7.18 2.32
C SER A 159 9.92 -8.57 2.31
N ALA A 160 10.19 -9.38 3.33
CA ALA A 160 9.65 -10.74 3.46
C ALA A 160 8.12 -10.74 3.51
N ILE A 161 7.51 -9.92 4.37
CA ILE A 161 6.05 -9.85 4.45
C ILE A 161 5.42 -9.28 3.19
N LYS A 162 6.09 -8.33 2.52
CA LYS A 162 5.58 -7.73 1.28
C LYS A 162 5.61 -8.71 0.09
N ALA A 163 6.52 -9.68 0.10
CA ALA A 163 6.52 -10.78 -0.85
C ALA A 163 5.43 -11.82 -0.49
N MET A 164 5.39 -12.25 0.77
CA MET A 164 4.54 -13.36 1.22
C MET A 164 3.05 -13.02 1.27
N VAL A 165 2.68 -11.88 1.87
CA VAL A 165 1.26 -11.58 2.18
C VAL A 165 0.40 -11.40 0.93
N PRO A 166 0.80 -10.62 -0.10
CA PRO A 166 -0.02 -10.52 -1.31
C PRO A 166 -0.18 -11.84 -2.04
N GLU A 167 0.89 -12.64 -2.13
CA GLU A 167 0.83 -13.95 -2.79
C GLU A 167 -0.16 -14.89 -2.09
N LYS A 168 -0.08 -14.99 -0.77
CA LYS A 168 -0.94 -15.87 0.03
C LYS A 168 -2.40 -15.40 0.07
N ALA A 169 -2.63 -14.09 0.13
CA ALA A 169 -3.98 -13.54 0.19
C ALA A 169 -4.74 -13.61 -1.14
N CYS A 170 -4.06 -13.84 -2.26
CA CYS A 170 -4.69 -14.00 -3.59
C CYS A 170 -4.97 -15.47 -3.96
N LYS A 171 -4.61 -16.41 -3.13
CA LYS A 171 -4.91 -17.85 -3.28
C LYS A 171 -6.22 -18.22 -2.62
#